data_ee6a0f7c9e68f1a4a952a077233b7c0d
#
_entry.id   ee6a0f7c9e68f1a4a952a077233b7c0d
#
_cell.length_a   1.000
_cell.length_b   1.000
_cell.length_c   1.000
_cell.angle_alpha   90.00
_cell.angle_beta   90.00
_cell.angle_gamma   90.00
#
_symmetry.space_group_name_H-M   'P 1'
#
loop_
_entity.id
_entity.type
_entity.pdbx_description
1 polymer ?
#
loop_
_entity_poly.entity_id
_entity_poly.type
_entity_poly.pdbx_seq_one_letter_code
_entity_poly.pdbx_strand_id
1 'polypeptide(L)'
;MKSIQTLLTEFYSALTAVEGLNVYHFERPEDFTLPYAVWGEDGEDGSFHADNHKQDQVITGYVDFFTETEFDALVDSIQGALDGVCAWKLNSVQYEDETKLIHYSWEWKKW
;
A
#
# COMPACT_ATOMS: atom_id res chain seq x y z
N MET A 1 19.11 -8.10 -8.56
CA MET A 1 18.01 -7.11 -8.47
C MET A 1 16.73 -7.72 -8.98
N LYS A 2 15.65 -7.62 -8.21
CA LYS A 2 14.33 -8.04 -8.67
C LYS A 2 13.78 -7.05 -9.68
N SER A 3 13.00 -7.52 -10.65
CA SER A 3 12.31 -6.62 -11.58
C SER A 3 11.21 -5.86 -10.84
N ILE A 4 10.84 -4.69 -11.37
CA ILE A 4 9.72 -3.93 -10.80
C ILE A 4 8.44 -4.74 -10.79
N GLN A 5 8.19 -5.53 -11.84
CA GLN A 5 6.99 -6.35 -11.90
C GLN A 5 6.96 -7.41 -10.81
N THR A 6 8.11 -7.99 -10.49
CA THR A 6 8.21 -8.96 -9.38
C THR A 6 7.91 -8.28 -8.05
N LEU A 7 8.49 -7.11 -7.80
CA LEU A 7 8.27 -6.35 -6.58
C LEU A 7 6.78 -6.00 -6.39
N LEU A 8 6.14 -5.52 -7.46
CA LEU A 8 4.72 -5.15 -7.40
C LEU A 8 3.81 -6.34 -7.24
N THR A 9 4.14 -7.47 -7.87
CA THR A 9 3.36 -8.69 -7.74
C THR A 9 3.43 -9.24 -6.32
N GLU A 10 4.61 -9.21 -5.70
CA GLU A 10 4.76 -9.62 -4.31
C GLU A 10 3.94 -8.73 -3.37
N PHE A 11 3.95 -7.42 -3.61
CA PHE A 11 3.19 -6.46 -2.82
C PHE A 11 1.68 -6.69 -2.97
N TYR A 12 1.22 -6.80 -4.20
CA TYR A 12 -0.19 -7.07 -4.50
C TYR A 12 -0.68 -8.37 -3.84
N SER A 13 0.13 -9.42 -3.94
CA SER A 13 -0.22 -10.71 -3.33
C SER A 13 -0.35 -10.62 -1.81
N ALA A 14 0.52 -9.84 -1.17
CA ALA A 14 0.45 -9.66 0.28
C ALA A 14 -0.85 -8.96 0.70
N LEU A 15 -1.24 -7.90 -0.02
CA LEU A 15 -2.48 -7.18 0.31
C LEU A 15 -3.72 -8.02 0.01
N THR A 16 -3.75 -8.71 -1.12
CA THR A 16 -4.93 -9.49 -1.49
C THR A 16 -5.11 -10.72 -0.62
N ALA A 17 -4.08 -11.15 0.10
CA ALA A 17 -4.18 -12.24 1.07
C ALA A 17 -4.88 -11.83 2.36
N VAL A 18 -5.10 -10.53 2.58
CA VAL A 18 -5.80 -10.05 3.78
C VAL A 18 -7.29 -10.33 3.64
N GLU A 19 -7.82 -11.22 4.49
CA GLU A 19 -9.23 -11.58 4.46
C GLU A 19 -10.12 -10.38 4.79
N GLY A 20 -11.19 -10.23 4.02
CA GLY A 20 -12.19 -9.19 4.25
C GLY A 20 -11.81 -7.82 3.68
N LEU A 21 -10.66 -7.70 3.06
CA LEU A 21 -10.20 -6.45 2.48
C LEU A 21 -10.43 -6.45 0.97
N ASN A 22 -11.10 -5.42 0.47
CA ASN A 22 -11.22 -5.18 -0.96
C ASN A 22 -10.04 -4.32 -1.39
N VAL A 23 -9.28 -4.78 -2.41
CA VAL A 23 -8.02 -4.14 -2.81
C VAL A 23 -8.12 -3.65 -4.25
N TYR A 24 -7.78 -2.38 -4.45
CA TYR A 24 -7.79 -1.75 -5.77
C TYR A 24 -6.44 -1.09 -6.04
N HIS A 25 -6.00 -1.16 -7.29
CA HIS A 25 -4.73 -0.57 -7.71
C HIS A 25 -4.98 0.78 -8.37
N PHE A 26 -4.35 1.82 -7.83
CA PHE A 26 -4.42 3.23 -8.23
C PHE A 26 -5.75 3.91 -7.95
N GLU A 27 -6.88 3.32 -8.31
CA GLU A 27 -8.18 3.94 -8.05
C GLU A 27 -9.24 2.89 -7.77
N ARG A 28 -10.25 3.28 -6.99
CA ARG A 28 -11.41 2.43 -6.74
C ARG A 28 -12.44 2.58 -7.84
N PRO A 29 -13.20 1.52 -8.16
CA PRO A 29 -14.33 1.64 -9.09
C PRO A 29 -15.49 2.40 -8.43
N GLU A 30 -16.45 2.85 -9.23
CA GLU A 30 -17.64 3.54 -8.70
C GLU A 30 -18.48 2.62 -7.80
N ASP A 31 -18.51 1.33 -8.12
CA ASP A 31 -19.24 0.31 -7.35
C ASP A 31 -18.39 -0.35 -6.29
N PHE A 32 -17.49 0.41 -5.67
CA PHE A 32 -16.60 -0.12 -4.63
C PHE A 32 -17.37 -0.68 -3.43
N THR A 33 -16.72 -1.59 -2.72
CA THR A 33 -17.27 -2.20 -1.50
C THR A 33 -16.36 -1.87 -0.32
N LEU A 34 -16.96 -1.39 0.77
CA LEU A 34 -16.26 -1.14 2.03
C LEU A 34 -16.09 -2.44 2.83
N PRO A 35 -15.03 -2.58 3.62
CA PRO A 35 -13.85 -1.71 3.65
C PRO A 35 -12.94 -1.97 2.46
N TYR A 36 -12.18 -0.96 2.05
CA TYR A 36 -11.31 -1.14 0.90
C TYR A 36 -9.98 -0.41 1.08
N ALA A 37 -8.98 -0.90 0.36
CA ALA A 37 -7.69 -0.25 0.26
C ALA A 37 -7.37 0.05 -1.20
N VAL A 38 -6.80 1.22 -1.44
CA VAL A 38 -6.24 1.61 -2.73
C VAL A 38 -4.73 1.73 -2.54
N TRP A 39 -3.98 1.09 -3.42
CA TRP A 39 -2.53 1.15 -3.36
C TRP A 39 -1.95 1.53 -4.72
N GLY A 40 -0.72 1.99 -4.71
CA GLY A 40 -0.02 2.29 -5.94
C GLY A 40 1.45 2.52 -5.69
N GLU A 41 2.24 2.28 -6.71
CA GLU A 41 3.63 2.70 -6.76
C GLU A 41 3.67 4.14 -7.25
N ASP A 42 4.59 4.93 -6.73
CA ASP A 42 4.69 6.34 -7.10
C ASP A 42 6.10 6.79 -7.45
N GLY A 43 7.06 5.90 -7.44
CA GLY A 43 8.41 6.28 -7.84
C GLY A 43 9.47 5.33 -7.33
N GLU A 44 10.67 5.85 -7.31
CA GLU A 44 11.86 5.12 -6.88
C GLU A 44 12.60 5.95 -5.84
N ASP A 45 13.07 5.29 -4.79
CA ASP A 45 13.94 5.90 -3.81
C ASP A 45 15.39 5.58 -4.16
N GLY A 46 16.25 6.57 -4.09
CA GLY A 46 17.67 6.40 -4.41
C GLY A 46 18.15 7.38 -5.44
N SER A 47 19.38 7.20 -5.89
CA SER A 47 20.02 8.11 -6.80
C SER A 47 20.43 7.41 -8.10
N PHE A 48 20.76 8.21 -9.10
CA PHE A 48 21.29 7.70 -10.36
C PHE A 48 22.64 7.03 -10.15
N HIS A 49 22.92 6.03 -10.97
CA HIS A 49 24.20 5.34 -10.95
C HIS A 49 25.16 5.96 -11.96
N ALA A 50 26.40 6.16 -11.52
CA ALA A 50 27.43 6.74 -12.37
C ALA A 50 28.13 5.70 -13.25
N ASP A 51 28.00 4.42 -12.93
CA ASP A 51 28.73 3.34 -13.58
C ASP A 51 27.90 2.51 -14.56
N ASN A 52 26.76 3.01 -14.97
CA ASN A 52 25.84 2.37 -15.92
C ASN A 52 25.14 1.10 -15.42
N HIS A 53 25.39 0.71 -14.19
CA HIS A 53 24.76 -0.48 -13.61
C HIS A 53 24.00 -0.12 -12.34
N LYS A 54 22.74 -0.52 -12.31
CA LYS A 54 21.92 -0.37 -11.14
C LYS A 54 21.99 -1.66 -10.31
N GLN A 55 22.47 -1.56 -9.08
CA GLN A 55 22.61 -2.70 -8.20
C GLN A 55 21.27 -3.10 -7.62
N ASP A 56 20.51 -2.13 -7.14
CA ASP A 56 19.20 -2.35 -6.53
C ASP A 56 18.22 -1.28 -6.99
N GLN A 57 16.96 -1.68 -7.02
CA GLN A 57 15.89 -0.72 -7.25
C GLN A 57 14.96 -0.74 -6.05
N VAL A 58 14.74 0.42 -5.45
CA VAL A 58 13.82 0.58 -4.32
C VAL A 58 12.60 1.32 -4.81
N ILE A 59 11.47 0.63 -4.86
CA ILE A 59 10.20 1.21 -5.31
C ILE A 59 9.48 1.79 -4.10
N THR A 60 8.94 2.99 -4.26
CA THR A 60 8.12 3.63 -3.24
C THR A 60 6.67 3.62 -3.65
N GLY A 61 5.79 3.73 -2.67
CA GLY A 61 4.37 3.79 -2.93
C GLY A 61 3.55 4.11 -1.70
N TYR A 62 2.26 3.91 -1.83
CA TYR A 62 1.29 4.22 -0.79
C TYR A 62 0.24 3.11 -0.68
N VAL A 63 -0.45 3.10 0.47
CA VAL A 63 -1.69 2.35 0.69
C VAL A 63 -2.63 3.27 1.44
N ASP A 64 -3.84 3.43 0.92
CA ASP A 64 -4.90 4.18 1.58
C ASP A 64 -6.04 3.22 1.91
N PHE A 65 -6.40 3.13 3.18
CA PHE A 65 -7.46 2.24 3.67
C PHE A 65 -8.64 3.06 4.18
N PHE A 66 -9.84 2.68 3.76
CA PHE A 66 -11.06 3.38 4.12
C PHE A 66 -12.02 2.40 4.80
N THR A 67 -12.48 2.76 5.98
CA THR A 67 -13.44 1.95 6.74
C THR A 67 -14.42 2.84 7.50
N GLU A 68 -15.61 2.35 7.70
CA GLU A 68 -16.61 3.00 8.55
C GLU A 68 -16.59 2.45 9.99
N THR A 69 -15.75 1.45 10.24
CA THR A 69 -15.66 0.76 11.52
C THR A 69 -14.55 1.34 12.38
N GLU A 70 -14.91 1.83 13.55
CA GLU A 70 -13.94 2.27 14.55
C GLU A 70 -13.20 1.06 15.12
N PHE A 71 -11.89 1.19 15.34
CA PHE A 71 -11.02 0.10 15.84
C PHE A 71 -11.05 -1.14 14.93
N ASP A 72 -11.06 -0.90 13.62
CA ASP A 72 -11.14 -1.98 12.65
C ASP A 72 -9.87 -2.86 12.70
N ALA A 73 -10.09 -4.16 12.92
CA ALA A 73 -8.98 -5.12 12.99
C ALA A 73 -8.20 -5.24 11.67
N LEU A 74 -8.78 -4.83 10.55
CA LEU A 74 -8.09 -4.84 9.26
C LEU A 74 -6.88 -3.92 9.23
N VAL A 75 -6.85 -2.87 10.06
CA VAL A 75 -5.67 -1.99 10.17
C VAL A 75 -4.46 -2.82 10.59
N ASP A 76 -4.59 -3.64 11.62
CA ASP A 76 -3.50 -4.51 12.07
C ASP A 76 -3.15 -5.57 11.04
N SER A 77 -4.15 -6.11 10.35
CA SER A 77 -3.92 -7.11 9.30
C SER A 77 -3.15 -6.52 8.11
N ILE A 78 -3.47 -5.29 7.73
CA ILE A 78 -2.74 -4.58 6.67
C ILE A 78 -1.29 -4.34 7.10
N GLN A 79 -1.09 -3.85 8.32
CA GLN A 79 0.27 -3.61 8.81
C GLN A 79 1.08 -4.89 8.90
N GLY A 80 0.46 -6.00 9.29
CA GLY A 80 1.10 -7.31 9.29
C GLY A 80 1.49 -7.76 7.89
N ALA A 81 0.63 -7.53 6.90
CA ALA A 81 0.92 -7.86 5.51
C ALA A 81 2.09 -7.02 4.98
N LEU A 82 2.09 -5.72 5.25
CA LEU A 82 3.16 -4.82 4.83
C LEU A 82 4.49 -5.23 5.49
N ASP A 83 4.45 -5.57 6.76
CA ASP A 83 5.64 -5.93 7.52
C ASP A 83 6.36 -7.15 6.92
N GLY A 84 5.61 -8.04 6.29
CA GLY A 84 6.16 -9.24 5.66
C GLY A 84 6.85 -9.00 4.33
N VAL A 85 6.62 -7.87 3.64
CA VAL A 85 7.09 -7.67 2.27
C VAL A 85 7.81 -6.37 2.00
N CYS A 86 7.72 -5.38 2.88
CA CYS A 86 8.29 -4.06 2.60
C CYS A 86 8.64 -3.31 3.88
N ALA A 87 9.35 -2.21 3.73
CA ALA A 87 9.49 -1.22 4.79
C ALA A 87 8.28 -0.27 4.68
N TRP A 88 7.72 0.12 5.81
CA TRP A 88 6.49 0.92 5.80
C TRP A 88 6.42 1.83 7.02
N LYS A 89 5.59 2.85 6.90
CA LYS A 89 5.25 3.69 8.04
C LYS A 89 3.84 4.22 7.87
N LEU A 90 3.13 4.38 8.98
CA LEU A 90 1.83 5.05 8.99
C LEU A 90 2.06 6.54 8.81
N ASN A 91 1.45 7.11 7.78
CA ASN A 91 1.63 8.51 7.41
C ASN A 91 0.56 9.41 8.05
N SER A 92 -0.70 8.97 8.00
CA SER A 92 -1.80 9.75 8.57
C SER A 92 -3.02 8.90 8.86
N VAL A 93 -3.85 9.40 9.77
CA VAL A 93 -5.18 8.87 10.05
C VAL A 93 -6.12 10.07 10.08
N GLN A 94 -7.17 10.04 9.28
CA GLN A 94 -8.12 11.14 9.18
C GLN A 94 -9.56 10.63 9.20
N TYR A 95 -10.44 11.36 9.86
CA TYR A 95 -11.86 11.10 9.80
C TYR A 95 -12.49 12.08 8.81
N GLU A 96 -13.23 11.54 7.84
CA GLU A 96 -13.88 12.34 6.80
C GLU A 96 -15.35 12.54 7.17
N ASP A 97 -15.71 13.75 7.53
CA ASP A 97 -17.08 14.05 7.98
C ASP A 97 -18.15 13.80 6.91
N GLU A 98 -17.83 14.08 5.66
CA GLU A 98 -18.80 13.94 4.57
C GLU A 98 -19.17 12.51 4.28
N THR A 99 -18.19 11.63 4.28
CA THR A 99 -18.36 10.22 3.96
C THR A 99 -18.57 9.35 5.20
N LYS A 100 -18.24 9.87 6.39
CA LYS A 100 -18.22 9.15 7.64
C LYS A 100 -17.22 8.00 7.63
N LEU A 101 -16.15 8.14 6.87
CA LEU A 101 -15.11 7.14 6.77
C LEU A 101 -13.86 7.56 7.53
N ILE A 102 -13.16 6.55 8.07
CA ILE A 102 -11.83 6.73 8.64
C ILE A 102 -10.84 6.35 7.56
N HIS A 103 -9.89 7.23 7.27
CA HIS A 103 -8.90 7.07 6.22
C HIS A 103 -7.52 6.91 6.84
N TYR A 104 -6.91 5.73 6.65
CA TYR A 104 -5.54 5.44 7.07
C TYR A 104 -4.66 5.50 5.84
N SER A 105 -3.51 6.13 5.94
CA SER A 105 -2.56 6.24 4.83
C SER A 105 -1.18 5.78 5.29
N TRP A 106 -0.58 4.85 4.53
CA TRP A 106 0.78 4.36 4.75
C TRP A 106 1.66 4.69 3.56
N GLU A 107 2.93 4.90 3.84
CA GLU A 107 3.98 4.94 2.83
C GLU A 107 4.77 3.64 2.91
N TRP A 108 5.24 3.15 1.78
CA TRP A 108 6.06 1.94 1.76
C TRP A 108 7.20 2.04 0.77
N LYS A 109 8.23 1.23 1.03
CA LYS A 109 9.39 1.05 0.15
C LYS A 109 9.67 -0.44 0.06
N LYS A 110 9.96 -0.90 -1.14
CA LYS A 110 10.19 -2.32 -1.39
C LYS A 110 11.35 -2.52 -2.36
N TRP A 111 12.17 -3.53 -2.07
CA TRP A 111 13.30 -3.88 -2.91
C TRP A 111 13.53 -5.40 -2.95
#